data_d703083507c89bbbeddc71576ebb2b2c
#
_entry.id   d703083507c89bbbeddc71576ebb2b2c
#
_cell.length_a   1.000
_cell.length_b   1.000
_cell.length_c   1.000
_cell.angle_alpha   90.00
_cell.angle_beta   90.00
_cell.angle_gamma   90.00
#
_symmetry.space_group_name_H-M   'P 1'
#
loop_
_entity.id
_entity.type
_entity.pdbx_description
1 polymer ?
#
loop_
_entity_poly.entity_id
_entity_poly.type
_entity_poly.pdbx_seq_one_letter_code
_entity_poly.pdbx_strand_id
1 'polypeptide(L)'
;GNPETIQDDEFGKIWFQQDFRFETPKAHLMFQIHSADVYSSPRNAVLSQLYTDAVREGLNEFGYPVSLAGLEYGINVDKKGINLTFSGYSDRIQELVKKVAGRLKTITIDKKTFNTLKESRLRRYQNFHFQQPYQQAFYFRSILLEGKKFSIMDYEKEIKKIRLQDINKFAKKIYDRLFIEGFAYGNLRAETVRETAKVLR
;
A
#
# COMPACT_ATOMS: atom_id res chain seq x y z
N GLY A 1 7.12 -16.12 -22.38
CA GLY A 1 8.39 -15.42 -22.25
C GLY A 1 8.70 -15.12 -20.79
N ASN A 2 9.93 -14.78 -20.51
CA ASN A 2 10.32 -14.28 -19.19
C ASN A 2 9.96 -12.79 -19.07
N PRO A 3 9.75 -12.25 -17.86
CA PRO A 3 9.59 -10.82 -17.66
C PRO A 3 10.80 -10.04 -18.20
N GLU A 4 10.52 -8.93 -18.88
CA GLU A 4 11.54 -8.00 -19.36
C GLU A 4 11.68 -6.82 -18.41
N THR A 5 12.91 -6.36 -18.15
CA THR A 5 13.13 -5.10 -17.43
C THR A 5 12.89 -3.95 -18.39
N ILE A 6 11.84 -3.17 -18.13
CA ILE A 6 11.47 -2.03 -18.98
C ILE A 6 11.93 -0.68 -18.41
N GLN A 7 12.30 -0.64 -17.13
CA GLN A 7 12.91 0.50 -16.45
C GLN A 7 13.87 -0.01 -15.39
N ASP A 8 15.07 0.59 -15.30
CA ASP A 8 16.07 0.35 -14.24
C ASP A 8 16.90 1.63 -14.08
N ASP A 9 16.49 2.52 -13.18
CA ASP A 9 17.08 3.83 -12.93
C ASP A 9 17.05 4.18 -11.43
N GLU A 10 17.52 5.36 -11.07
CA GLU A 10 17.54 5.85 -9.68
C GLU A 10 16.14 5.95 -9.03
N PHE A 11 15.09 5.98 -9.81
CA PHE A 11 13.71 6.12 -9.35
C PHE A 11 12.99 4.79 -9.20
N GLY A 12 13.44 3.72 -9.92
CA GLY A 12 12.80 2.45 -9.78
C GLY A 12 13.20 1.39 -10.79
N LYS A 13 12.73 0.20 -10.52
CA LYS A 13 12.92 -0.96 -11.37
C LYS A 13 11.57 -1.60 -11.69
N ILE A 14 11.26 -1.66 -12.98
CA ILE A 14 9.97 -2.15 -13.46
C ILE A 14 10.20 -3.32 -14.40
N TRP A 15 9.55 -4.42 -14.10
CA TRP A 15 9.47 -5.59 -14.97
C TRP A 15 8.10 -5.65 -15.63
N PHE A 16 8.10 -6.13 -16.85
CA PHE A 16 6.88 -6.31 -17.63
C PHE A 16 6.88 -7.66 -18.33
N GLN A 17 5.73 -8.30 -18.35
CA GLN A 17 5.48 -9.51 -19.11
C GLN A 17 4.15 -9.39 -19.83
N GLN A 18 4.19 -9.34 -21.16
CA GLN A 18 2.98 -9.33 -21.97
C GLN A 18 2.37 -10.74 -22.02
N ASP A 19 1.03 -10.79 -21.94
CA ASP A 19 0.28 -12.03 -22.16
C ASP A 19 0.05 -12.27 -23.65
N PHE A 20 0.79 -13.23 -24.20
CA PHE A 20 0.60 -13.71 -25.57
C PHE A 20 -0.16 -15.03 -25.65
N ARG A 21 -0.54 -15.59 -24.49
CA ARG A 21 -1.14 -16.93 -24.44
C ARG A 21 -2.65 -16.91 -24.45
N PHE A 22 -3.23 -16.05 -23.67
CA PHE A 22 -4.68 -15.97 -23.48
C PHE A 22 -5.32 -14.77 -24.12
N GLU A 23 -4.55 -13.74 -24.43
CA GLU A 23 -4.96 -12.48 -25.06
C GLU A 23 -6.20 -11.85 -24.41
N THR A 24 -6.42 -12.14 -23.10
CA THR A 24 -7.52 -11.56 -22.36
C THR A 24 -7.27 -10.04 -22.21
N PRO A 25 -8.31 -9.19 -22.33
CA PRO A 25 -8.15 -7.75 -22.18
C PRO A 25 -8.00 -7.34 -20.72
N LYS A 26 -7.15 -8.07 -19.98
CA LYS A 26 -6.90 -7.86 -18.56
C LYS A 26 -5.42 -7.64 -18.28
N ALA A 27 -5.16 -6.92 -17.20
CA ALA A 27 -3.81 -6.68 -16.70
C ALA A 27 -3.76 -6.74 -15.17
N HIS A 28 -2.56 -7.03 -14.67
CA HIS A 28 -2.22 -7.00 -13.26
C HIS A 28 -0.98 -6.14 -13.08
N LEU A 29 -1.04 -5.17 -12.19
CA LEU A 29 0.07 -4.30 -11.85
C LEU A 29 0.33 -4.42 -10.34
N MET A 30 1.58 -4.61 -9.97
CA MET A 30 2.04 -4.66 -8.60
C MET A 30 3.17 -3.66 -8.43
N PHE A 31 3.06 -2.76 -7.47
CA PHE A 31 4.10 -1.79 -7.15
C PHE A 31 4.43 -1.83 -5.67
N GLN A 32 5.71 -1.90 -5.37
CA GLN A 32 6.26 -1.69 -4.04
C GLN A 32 6.90 -0.31 -4.01
N ILE A 33 6.30 0.61 -3.27
CA ILE A 33 6.87 1.91 -3.00
C ILE A 33 7.77 1.77 -1.77
N HIS A 34 9.08 1.72 -1.98
CA HIS A 34 10.06 1.63 -0.90
C HIS A 34 10.21 2.98 -0.22
N SER A 35 10.12 2.97 1.11
CA SER A 35 10.41 4.14 1.93
C SER A 35 10.99 3.70 3.27
N ALA A 36 12.17 4.21 3.60
CA ALA A 36 12.82 3.92 4.87
C ALA A 36 12.01 4.38 6.09
N ASP A 37 11.16 5.39 5.90
CA ASP A 37 10.36 5.97 6.98
C ASP A 37 9.15 5.11 7.37
N VAL A 38 8.68 4.20 6.50
CA VAL A 38 7.46 3.42 6.74
C VAL A 38 7.57 2.48 7.94
N TYR A 39 8.75 1.90 8.15
CA TYR A 39 8.97 0.88 9.19
C TYR A 39 10.23 1.11 10.03
N SER A 40 10.67 2.36 10.18
CA SER A 40 11.89 2.71 10.94
C SER A 40 11.73 2.62 12.46
N SER A 41 10.51 2.71 12.95
CA SER A 41 10.15 2.64 14.37
C SER A 41 8.71 2.12 14.55
N PRO A 42 8.33 1.66 15.77
CA PRO A 42 6.94 1.29 16.07
C PRO A 42 5.97 2.45 15.76
N ARG A 43 6.36 3.68 16.07
CA ARG A 43 5.58 4.88 15.77
C ARG A 43 5.35 5.05 14.27
N ASN A 44 6.39 4.93 13.47
CA ASN A 44 6.30 5.07 12.02
C ASN A 44 5.49 3.93 11.38
N ALA A 45 5.62 2.71 11.88
CA ALA A 45 4.78 1.59 11.45
C ALA A 45 3.29 1.86 11.70
N VAL A 46 2.94 2.42 12.86
CA VAL A 46 1.54 2.80 13.17
C VAL A 46 1.08 3.98 12.32
N LEU A 47 1.92 5.00 12.09
CA LEU A 47 1.61 6.11 11.20
C LEU A 47 1.35 5.64 9.78
N SER A 48 2.16 4.71 9.25
CA SER A 48 1.98 4.11 7.93
C SER A 48 0.66 3.36 7.81
N GLN A 49 0.29 2.61 8.83
CA GLN A 49 -0.97 1.87 8.88
C GLN A 49 -2.18 2.83 8.92
N LEU A 50 -2.13 3.87 9.75
CA LEU A 50 -3.19 4.88 9.83
C LEU A 50 -3.30 5.68 8.53
N TYR A 51 -2.16 6.01 7.91
CA TYR A 51 -2.13 6.68 6.62
C TYR A 51 -2.80 5.84 5.52
N THR A 52 -2.45 4.55 5.40
CA THR A 52 -3.07 3.67 4.42
C THR A 52 -4.55 3.41 4.70
N ASP A 53 -4.97 3.33 5.97
CA ASP A 53 -6.38 3.24 6.33
C ASP A 53 -7.14 4.51 5.87
N ALA A 54 -6.54 5.68 6.06
CA ALA A 54 -7.14 6.94 5.63
C ALA A 54 -7.24 7.05 4.10
N VAL A 55 -6.23 6.58 3.37
CA VAL A 55 -6.28 6.52 1.90
C VAL A 55 -7.40 5.61 1.44
N ARG A 56 -7.53 4.40 2.04
CA ARG A 56 -8.63 3.47 1.72
C ARG A 56 -9.98 4.10 2.01
N GLU A 57 -10.15 4.73 3.17
CA GLU A 57 -11.40 5.42 3.53
C GLU A 57 -11.76 6.47 2.49
N GLY A 58 -10.80 7.28 2.07
CA GLY A 58 -11.01 8.29 1.04
C GLY A 58 -11.25 7.73 -0.37
N LEU A 59 -11.02 6.45 -0.59
CA LEU A 59 -11.30 5.76 -1.86
C LEU A 59 -12.61 4.95 -1.81
N ASN A 60 -13.26 4.81 -0.65
CA ASN A 60 -14.47 4.01 -0.50
C ASN A 60 -15.61 4.49 -1.43
N GLU A 61 -15.73 5.79 -1.67
CA GLU A 61 -16.72 6.35 -2.60
C GLU A 61 -16.52 5.85 -4.04
N PHE A 62 -15.28 5.47 -4.40
CA PHE A 62 -14.94 4.95 -5.72
C PHE A 62 -14.95 3.41 -5.78
N GLY A 63 -14.96 2.72 -4.65
CA GLY A 63 -14.80 1.27 -4.58
C GLY A 63 -15.89 0.51 -5.33
N TYR A 64 -17.15 0.90 -5.15
CA TYR A 64 -18.28 0.24 -5.82
C TYR A 64 -18.29 0.48 -7.34
N PRO A 65 -18.19 1.71 -7.88
CA PRO A 65 -18.06 1.92 -9.33
C PRO A 65 -16.85 1.23 -9.97
N VAL A 66 -15.72 1.17 -9.27
CA VAL A 66 -14.51 0.49 -9.72
C VAL A 66 -14.73 -1.00 -9.86
N SER A 67 -15.35 -1.64 -8.86
CA SER A 67 -15.68 -3.07 -8.89
C SER A 67 -16.68 -3.41 -9.99
N LEU A 68 -17.72 -2.58 -10.18
CA LEU A 68 -18.69 -2.76 -11.28
C LEU A 68 -18.03 -2.66 -12.67
N ALA A 69 -16.96 -1.86 -12.78
CA ALA A 69 -16.16 -1.77 -14.01
C ALA A 69 -15.19 -2.95 -14.19
N GLY A 70 -15.22 -3.97 -13.33
CA GLY A 70 -14.33 -5.13 -13.37
C GLY A 70 -12.88 -4.78 -13.02
N LEU A 71 -12.67 -3.74 -12.23
CA LEU A 71 -11.38 -3.28 -11.73
C LEU A 71 -11.26 -3.53 -10.23
N GLU A 72 -10.07 -3.84 -9.77
CA GLU A 72 -9.75 -4.03 -8.35
C GLU A 72 -8.45 -3.32 -8.00
N TYR A 73 -8.32 -2.87 -6.76
CA TYR A 73 -7.08 -2.34 -6.21
C TYR A 73 -6.86 -2.78 -4.77
N GLY A 74 -5.61 -2.88 -4.38
CA GLY A 74 -5.18 -3.14 -3.01
C GLY A 74 -4.11 -2.15 -2.57
N ILE A 75 -4.20 -1.71 -1.31
CA ILE A 75 -3.19 -0.85 -0.68
C ILE A 75 -2.81 -1.50 0.64
N ASN A 76 -1.56 -1.91 0.80
CA ASN A 76 -1.06 -2.53 2.01
C ASN A 76 0.27 -1.90 2.42
N VAL A 77 0.64 -2.07 3.68
CA VAL A 77 1.91 -1.65 4.23
C VAL A 77 2.67 -2.86 4.74
N ASP A 78 3.95 -2.92 4.41
CA ASP A 78 4.89 -3.88 4.97
C ASP A 78 6.17 -3.20 5.48
N LYS A 79 7.20 -3.99 5.81
CA LYS A 79 8.49 -3.50 6.31
C LYS A 79 9.28 -2.69 5.28
N LYS A 80 9.02 -2.88 3.98
CA LYS A 80 9.73 -2.22 2.88
C LYS A 80 9.07 -0.91 2.48
N GLY A 81 7.76 -0.78 2.69
CA GLY A 81 7.02 0.39 2.26
C GLY A 81 5.54 0.13 2.01
N ILE A 82 5.01 0.73 0.95
CA ILE A 82 3.61 0.59 0.56
C ILE A 82 3.51 -0.31 -0.66
N ASN A 83 2.70 -1.35 -0.55
CA ASN A 83 2.33 -2.23 -1.65
C ASN A 83 1.03 -1.77 -2.29
N LEU A 84 1.06 -1.59 -3.60
CA LEU A 84 -0.11 -1.29 -4.42
C LEU A 84 -0.32 -2.44 -5.41
N THR A 85 -1.54 -2.91 -5.49
CA THR A 85 -1.95 -3.91 -6.49
C THR A 85 -3.13 -3.40 -7.27
N PHE A 86 -3.15 -3.64 -8.58
CA PHE A 86 -4.24 -3.27 -9.45
C PHE A 86 -4.52 -4.44 -10.39
N SER A 87 -5.78 -4.73 -10.63
CA SER A 87 -6.19 -5.76 -11.58
C SER A 87 -7.48 -5.40 -12.30
N GLY A 88 -7.66 -5.94 -13.50
CA GLY A 88 -8.86 -5.77 -14.29
C GLY A 88 -8.61 -5.42 -15.74
N TYR A 89 -9.60 -4.79 -16.39
CA TYR A 89 -9.51 -4.47 -17.81
C TYR A 89 -8.40 -3.49 -18.12
N SER A 90 -7.55 -3.84 -19.12
CA SER A 90 -6.31 -3.15 -19.45
C SER A 90 -6.51 -1.72 -19.96
N ASP A 91 -7.63 -1.42 -20.62
CA ASP A 91 -7.98 -0.10 -21.12
C ASP A 91 -8.27 0.94 -20.03
N ARG A 92 -8.70 0.49 -18.83
CA ARG A 92 -9.08 1.36 -17.71
C ARG A 92 -8.13 1.33 -16.52
N ILE A 93 -7.20 0.38 -16.47
CA ILE A 93 -6.34 0.18 -15.30
C ILE A 93 -5.44 1.39 -15.03
N GLN A 94 -4.99 2.10 -16.07
CA GLN A 94 -4.16 3.29 -15.92
C GLN A 94 -4.91 4.43 -15.23
N GLU A 95 -6.20 4.61 -15.53
CA GLU A 95 -7.05 5.60 -14.88
C GLU A 95 -7.22 5.28 -13.39
N LEU A 96 -7.42 4.00 -13.06
CA LEU A 96 -7.49 3.54 -11.66
C LEU A 96 -6.20 3.87 -10.90
N VAL A 97 -5.03 3.57 -11.50
CA VAL A 97 -3.73 3.90 -10.87
C VAL A 97 -3.60 5.39 -10.65
N LYS A 98 -3.97 6.24 -11.62
CA LYS A 98 -3.95 7.70 -11.47
C LYS A 98 -4.82 8.18 -10.30
N LYS A 99 -6.02 7.63 -10.15
CA LYS A 99 -6.93 7.98 -9.04
C LYS A 99 -6.34 7.60 -7.68
N VAL A 100 -5.84 6.38 -7.56
CA VAL A 100 -5.22 5.89 -6.31
C VAL A 100 -3.95 6.69 -5.99
N ALA A 101 -3.07 6.93 -6.96
CA ALA A 101 -1.86 7.73 -6.78
C ALA A 101 -2.18 9.17 -6.37
N GLY A 102 -3.17 9.80 -7.01
CA GLY A 102 -3.65 11.12 -6.64
C GLY A 102 -4.11 11.18 -5.19
N ARG A 103 -4.88 10.16 -4.75
CA ARG A 103 -5.35 10.10 -3.35
C ARG A 103 -4.21 9.88 -2.36
N LEU A 104 -3.26 9.02 -2.67
CA LEU A 104 -2.05 8.81 -1.86
C LEU A 104 -1.31 10.13 -1.62
N LYS A 105 -1.11 10.95 -2.67
CA LYS A 105 -0.35 12.21 -2.59
C LYS A 105 -1.09 13.35 -1.93
N THR A 106 -2.40 13.42 -2.10
CA THR A 106 -3.21 14.59 -1.71
C THR A 106 -4.11 14.36 -0.51
N ILE A 107 -3.95 13.22 0.20
CA ILE A 107 -4.82 12.92 1.31
C ILE A 107 -4.74 13.98 2.40
N THR A 108 -5.90 14.51 2.73
CA THR A 108 -6.11 15.36 3.90
C THR A 108 -7.10 14.65 4.81
N ILE A 109 -6.75 14.49 6.07
CA ILE A 109 -7.56 13.77 7.05
C ILE A 109 -8.15 14.79 8.02
N ASP A 110 -9.48 14.82 8.13
CA ASP A 110 -10.17 15.59 9.15
C ASP A 110 -10.12 14.91 10.53
N LYS A 111 -10.44 15.66 11.58
CA LYS A 111 -10.37 15.20 12.95
C LYS A 111 -11.31 14.03 13.24
N LYS A 112 -12.50 14.00 12.63
CA LYS A 112 -13.51 12.95 12.85
C LYS A 112 -13.02 11.64 12.25
N THR A 113 -12.60 11.65 10.99
CA THR A 113 -12.02 10.49 10.29
C THR A 113 -10.80 9.96 11.02
N PHE A 114 -9.88 10.86 11.43
CA PHE A 114 -8.71 10.48 12.23
C PHE A 114 -9.09 9.72 13.50
N ASN A 115 -10.02 10.24 14.29
CA ASN A 115 -10.43 9.60 15.54
C ASN A 115 -11.04 8.22 15.29
N THR A 116 -11.93 8.10 14.30
CA THR A 116 -12.56 6.83 13.91
C THR A 116 -11.52 5.78 13.50
N LEU A 117 -10.57 6.16 12.66
CA LEU A 117 -9.51 5.26 12.22
C LEU A 117 -8.57 4.86 13.36
N LYS A 118 -8.20 5.82 14.20
CA LYS A 118 -7.36 5.57 15.38
C LYS A 118 -8.02 4.60 16.35
N GLU A 119 -9.29 4.78 16.68
CA GLU A 119 -10.05 3.88 17.54
C GLU A 119 -10.22 2.49 16.92
N SER A 120 -10.53 2.41 15.64
CA SER A 120 -10.66 1.15 14.92
C SER A 120 -9.34 0.37 14.93
N ARG A 121 -8.22 1.05 14.69
CA ARG A 121 -6.89 0.44 14.71
C ARG A 121 -6.49 0.00 16.11
N LEU A 122 -6.74 0.82 17.12
CA LEU A 122 -6.49 0.47 18.52
C LEU A 122 -7.27 -0.80 18.93
N ARG A 123 -8.57 -0.87 18.57
CA ARG A 123 -9.38 -2.07 18.83
C ARG A 123 -8.81 -3.31 18.16
N ARG A 124 -8.29 -3.20 16.93
CA ARG A 124 -7.63 -4.34 16.27
C ARG A 124 -6.39 -4.82 17.03
N TYR A 125 -5.59 -3.92 17.59
CA TYR A 125 -4.45 -4.31 18.43
C TYR A 125 -4.89 -4.98 19.73
N GLN A 126 -5.91 -4.43 20.40
CA GLN A 126 -6.46 -4.98 21.62
C GLN A 126 -7.11 -6.37 21.40
N ASN A 127 -7.80 -6.57 20.28
CA ASN A 127 -8.40 -7.85 19.94
C ASN A 127 -7.37 -8.99 19.78
N PHE A 128 -6.10 -8.66 19.54
CA PHE A 128 -5.04 -9.67 19.54
C PHE A 128 -4.96 -10.44 20.86
N HIS A 129 -5.21 -9.79 22.00
CA HIS A 129 -5.17 -10.43 23.32
C HIS A 129 -6.28 -11.47 23.54
N PHE A 130 -7.32 -11.42 22.72
CA PHE A 130 -8.45 -12.36 22.75
C PHE A 130 -8.36 -13.44 21.66
N GLN A 131 -7.30 -13.45 20.87
CA GLN A 131 -7.08 -14.51 19.88
C GLN A 131 -6.75 -15.84 20.56
N GLN A 132 -6.98 -16.94 19.81
CA GLN A 132 -6.65 -18.27 20.29
C GLN A 132 -5.15 -18.39 20.65
N PRO A 133 -4.79 -19.15 21.70
CA PRO A 133 -3.40 -19.26 22.17
C PRO A 133 -2.40 -19.66 21.07
N TYR A 134 -2.80 -20.54 20.16
CA TYR A 134 -1.92 -20.95 19.05
C TYR A 134 -1.64 -19.80 18.08
N GLN A 135 -2.59 -18.91 17.82
CA GLN A 135 -2.40 -17.73 16.97
C GLN A 135 -1.41 -16.76 17.61
N GLN A 136 -1.53 -16.54 18.93
CA GLN A 136 -0.58 -15.72 19.67
C GLN A 136 0.82 -16.36 19.66
N ALA A 137 0.92 -17.68 19.84
CA ALA A 137 2.19 -18.40 19.78
C ALA A 137 2.87 -18.27 18.39
N PHE A 138 2.13 -18.43 17.30
CA PHE A 138 2.64 -18.20 15.95
C PHE A 138 3.09 -16.77 15.72
N TYR A 139 2.36 -15.81 16.26
CA TYR A 139 2.72 -14.40 16.18
C TYR A 139 4.05 -14.13 16.89
N PHE A 140 4.22 -14.57 18.14
CA PHE A 140 5.47 -14.38 18.89
C PHE A 140 6.64 -15.12 18.24
N ARG A 141 6.41 -16.33 17.74
CA ARG A 141 7.42 -17.02 16.92
C ARG A 141 7.86 -16.16 15.72
N SER A 142 6.93 -15.52 15.02
CA SER A 142 7.27 -14.68 13.88
C SER A 142 8.09 -13.45 14.27
N ILE A 143 7.86 -12.86 15.46
CA ILE A 143 8.68 -11.78 15.99
C ILE A 143 10.13 -12.24 16.22
N LEU A 144 10.31 -13.42 16.77
CA LEU A 144 11.65 -13.98 17.05
C LEU A 144 12.43 -14.33 15.77
N LEU A 145 11.74 -14.85 14.76
CA LEU A 145 12.38 -15.35 13.53
C LEU A 145 12.59 -14.27 12.46
N GLU A 146 11.73 -13.23 12.42
CA GLU A 146 11.74 -12.26 11.32
C GLU A 146 12.69 -11.06 11.52
N GLY A 147 13.56 -11.05 12.50
CA GLY A 147 14.47 -9.94 12.76
C GLY A 147 13.72 -8.66 13.14
N LYS A 148 13.81 -7.59 12.36
CA LYS A 148 13.14 -6.32 12.65
C LYS A 148 11.61 -6.43 12.52
N LYS A 149 10.94 -6.83 13.59
CA LYS A 149 9.48 -6.83 13.70
C LYS A 149 9.07 -6.23 15.05
N PHE A 150 8.30 -5.15 15.01
CA PHE A 150 7.77 -4.54 16.22
C PHE A 150 6.56 -5.32 16.73
N SER A 151 6.39 -5.35 18.05
CA SER A 151 5.28 -6.07 18.65
C SER A 151 3.96 -5.28 18.57
N ILE A 152 2.86 -6.01 18.64
CA ILE A 152 1.52 -5.39 18.71
C ILE A 152 1.38 -4.52 19.97
N MET A 153 2.08 -4.87 21.07
CA MET A 153 2.13 -4.09 22.28
C MET A 153 2.83 -2.75 22.08
N ASP A 154 3.87 -2.71 21.25
CA ASP A 154 4.54 -1.46 20.88
C ASP A 154 3.61 -0.58 20.04
N TYR A 155 2.89 -1.18 19.10
CA TYR A 155 1.88 -0.46 18.31
C TYR A 155 0.76 0.12 19.18
N GLU A 156 0.27 -0.66 20.15
CA GLU A 156 -0.76 -0.20 21.08
C GLU A 156 -0.31 0.98 21.95
N LYS A 157 0.95 0.99 22.40
CA LYS A 157 1.54 2.11 23.12
C LYS A 157 1.67 3.35 22.26
N GLU A 158 2.15 3.19 21.02
CA GLU A 158 2.42 4.32 20.13
C GLU A 158 1.14 4.94 19.57
N ILE A 159 0.12 4.15 19.22
CA ILE A 159 -1.12 4.69 18.65
C ILE A 159 -1.81 5.68 19.60
N LYS A 160 -1.73 5.43 20.90
CA LYS A 160 -2.31 6.32 21.93
C LYS A 160 -1.72 7.72 21.89
N LYS A 161 -0.43 7.86 21.53
CA LYS A 161 0.34 9.11 21.48
C LYS A 161 0.20 9.86 20.14
N ILE A 162 -0.24 9.19 19.07
CA ILE A 162 -0.34 9.79 17.73
C ILE A 162 -1.46 10.81 17.68
N ARG A 163 -1.17 11.98 17.08
CA ARG A 163 -2.08 13.10 16.84
C ARG A 163 -2.32 13.29 15.34
N LEU A 164 -3.39 13.96 14.98
CA LEU A 164 -3.73 14.26 13.58
C LEU A 164 -2.56 14.92 12.80
N GLN A 165 -1.89 15.89 13.42
CA GLN A 165 -0.74 16.56 12.80
C GLN A 165 0.42 15.63 12.47
N ASP A 166 0.60 14.53 13.22
CA ASP A 166 1.67 13.57 12.98
C ASP A 166 1.45 12.80 11.68
N ILE A 167 0.19 12.41 11.39
CA ILE A 167 -0.14 11.74 10.12
C ILE A 167 0.05 12.68 8.94
N ASN A 168 -0.41 13.94 9.05
CA ASN A 168 -0.28 14.91 7.98
C ASN A 168 1.20 15.24 7.66
N LYS A 169 2.06 15.25 8.68
CA LYS A 169 3.52 15.39 8.49
C LYS A 169 4.13 14.13 7.86
N PHE A 170 3.70 12.96 8.33
CA PHE A 170 4.17 11.68 7.82
C PHE A 170 3.79 11.49 6.35
N ALA A 171 2.55 11.81 5.97
CA ALA A 171 2.06 11.74 4.60
C ALA A 171 2.92 12.55 3.62
N LYS A 172 3.41 13.73 4.03
CA LYS A 172 4.33 14.53 3.21
C LYS A 172 5.72 13.88 3.11
N LYS A 173 6.25 13.40 4.24
CA LYS A 173 7.61 12.87 4.31
C LYS A 173 7.81 11.55 3.56
N ILE A 174 6.78 10.72 3.47
CA ILE A 174 6.87 9.40 2.83
C ILE A 174 7.27 9.47 1.35
N TYR A 175 7.04 10.63 0.71
CA TYR A 175 7.33 10.87 -0.71
C TYR A 175 8.67 11.57 -0.97
N ASP A 176 9.43 11.95 0.07
CA ASP A 176 10.69 12.69 -0.12
C ASP A 176 11.78 11.84 -0.78
N ARG A 177 11.77 10.52 -0.57
CA ARG A 177 12.73 9.57 -1.15
C ARG A 177 12.01 8.28 -1.48
N LEU A 178 11.61 8.13 -2.73
CA LEU A 178 10.92 6.94 -3.21
C LEU A 178 11.78 6.16 -4.18
N PHE A 179 11.78 4.85 -4.02
CA PHE A 179 12.20 3.90 -5.03
C PHE A 179 11.02 2.96 -5.30
N ILE A 180 10.65 2.78 -6.56
CA ILE A 180 9.49 1.99 -6.96
C ILE A 180 9.95 0.72 -7.64
N GLU A 181 9.72 -0.42 -7.01
CA GLU A 181 9.76 -1.71 -7.70
C GLU A 181 8.38 -2.04 -8.25
N GLY A 182 8.31 -2.48 -9.50
CA GLY A 182 7.04 -2.79 -10.13
C GLY A 182 7.10 -4.04 -11.01
N PHE A 183 6.01 -4.78 -11.02
CA PHE A 183 5.77 -5.86 -11.97
C PHE A 183 4.41 -5.66 -12.63
N ALA A 184 4.39 -5.69 -13.95
CA ALA A 184 3.18 -5.64 -14.75
C ALA A 184 3.06 -6.89 -15.62
N TYR A 185 1.86 -7.47 -15.63
CA TYR A 185 1.54 -8.63 -16.45
C TYR A 185 0.19 -8.42 -17.15
N GLY A 186 0.09 -8.86 -18.40
CA GLY A 186 -1.19 -8.89 -19.11
C GLY A 186 -1.15 -8.19 -20.46
N ASN A 187 -2.34 -7.83 -20.96
CA ASN A 187 -2.49 -7.20 -22.26
C ASN A 187 -2.28 -5.67 -22.17
N LEU A 188 -1.02 -5.27 -22.07
CA LEU A 188 -0.57 -3.87 -22.02
C LEU A 188 0.61 -3.67 -22.96
N ARG A 189 0.93 -2.42 -23.25
CA ARG A 189 2.19 -2.02 -23.91
C ARG A 189 3.20 -1.61 -22.84
N ALA A 190 4.48 -1.92 -23.06
CA ALA A 190 5.55 -1.54 -22.14
C ALA A 190 5.57 -0.02 -21.85
N GLU A 191 5.29 0.80 -22.86
CA GLU A 191 5.20 2.26 -22.73
C GLU A 191 4.10 2.67 -21.74
N THR A 192 2.91 2.09 -21.87
CA THR A 192 1.78 2.32 -20.93
C THR A 192 2.15 1.98 -19.50
N VAL A 193 2.91 0.89 -19.28
CA VAL A 193 3.38 0.50 -17.95
C VAL A 193 4.36 1.52 -17.38
N ARG A 194 5.33 2.01 -18.19
CA ARG A 194 6.27 3.07 -17.77
C ARG A 194 5.54 4.36 -17.39
N GLU A 195 4.61 4.81 -18.22
CA GLU A 195 3.79 6.01 -17.92
C GLU A 195 2.97 5.83 -16.65
N THR A 196 2.41 4.64 -16.45
CA THR A 196 1.64 4.33 -15.26
C THR A 196 2.52 4.35 -13.99
N ALA A 197 3.73 3.82 -14.06
CA ALA A 197 4.67 3.86 -12.95
C ALA A 197 5.11 5.31 -12.60
N LYS A 198 5.28 6.18 -13.61
CA LYS A 198 5.61 7.61 -13.41
C LYS A 198 4.55 8.35 -12.58
N VAL A 199 3.30 7.95 -12.64
CA VAL A 199 2.21 8.59 -11.88
C VAL A 199 2.36 8.39 -10.37
N LEU A 200 3.07 7.36 -9.93
CA LEU A 200 3.30 7.05 -8.52
C LEU A 200 4.41 7.90 -7.86
N ARG A 201 5.12 8.70 -8.63
CA ARG A 201 6.21 9.58 -8.20
C ARG A 201 5.76 10.93 -7.66
#